data_5108028db554e97c8b5ebc003826185e
#
_entry.id   5108028db554e97c8b5ebc003826185e
#
_cell.length_a   1.000
_cell.length_b   1.000
_cell.length_c   1.000
_cell.angle_alpha   90.00
_cell.angle_beta   90.00
_cell.angle_gamma   90.00
#
_symmetry.space_group_name_H-M   'P 1'
#
loop_
_entity.id
_entity.type
_entity.pdbx_description
1 polymer ?
#
loop_
_entity_poly.entity_id
_entity_poly.type
_entity_poly.pdbx_seq_one_letter_code
_entity_poly.pdbx_strand_id
1 'polypeptide(L)'
;MRDRVNTDTHDGGNAIEIRGLCKAYDGFELTDVDITLPKGYIMGFIGENGAGKTTTIKAMLDLINVDAGQISILGETFGRGKRQDKLLREHIGAVMDDTGFPGDASYEDVERIMRRCYSTWDSGKFATYMKRFQLPAKKRIKEYSKGMKMKLSIAAALSHDCRLLILDEATSGLDPVIRDEILELFREFIQDEENSVFISSHILSDLEKICDYVTYIRRGRVVFSESKDDILEKYGILKCSRADFEAVDRNAVIASRETEFNVEALVEKKRVNPALAVDDAEIEDIMIYFSRED
;
A
#
# COMPACT_ATOMS: atom_id res chain seq x y z
N MET A 1 1.75 0.36 28.37
CA MET A 1 0.39 -0.19 28.26
C MET A 1 -0.07 0.29 26.89
N ARG A 2 -0.02 -0.57 25.89
CA ARG A 2 -0.31 -0.18 24.49
C ARG A 2 -1.81 -0.02 24.36
N ASP A 3 -2.28 1.18 24.02
CA ASP A 3 -3.67 1.42 23.67
C ASP A 3 -3.99 0.60 22.41
N ARG A 4 -4.94 -0.31 22.54
CA ARG A 4 -5.47 -1.07 21.42
C ARG A 4 -6.23 -0.10 20.52
N VAL A 5 -5.79 -0.02 19.26
CA VAL A 5 -6.49 0.69 18.20
C VAL A 5 -7.96 0.30 18.23
N ASN A 6 -8.81 1.30 18.34
CA ASN A 6 -10.26 1.16 18.30
C ASN A 6 -10.63 0.83 16.85
N THR A 7 -10.83 -0.43 16.54
CA THR A 7 -11.36 -0.85 15.23
C THR A 7 -12.86 -0.59 15.26
N ASP A 8 -13.26 0.56 14.72
CA ASP A 8 -14.65 0.73 14.29
C ASP A 8 -14.92 -0.38 13.27
N THR A 9 -15.72 -1.35 13.69
CA THR A 9 -16.14 -2.47 12.86
C THR A 9 -17.06 -1.93 11.78
N HIS A 10 -16.49 -1.62 10.60
CA HIS A 10 -17.30 -1.52 9.40
C HIS A 10 -18.00 -2.88 9.18
N ASP A 11 -19.30 -2.85 8.95
CA ASP A 11 -20.19 -4.02 8.84
C ASP A 11 -19.82 -4.94 7.63
N GLY A 12 -18.86 -4.53 6.79
CA GLY A 12 -18.43 -5.20 5.56
C GLY A 12 -17.25 -6.20 5.70
N GLY A 13 -16.61 -6.29 6.86
CA GLY A 13 -15.42 -7.13 7.07
C GLY A 13 -14.13 -6.54 6.46
N ASN A 14 -13.01 -7.29 6.60
CA ASN A 14 -11.69 -6.85 6.16
C ASN A 14 -11.28 -7.51 4.84
N ALA A 15 -10.70 -6.73 3.94
CA ALA A 15 -10.03 -7.23 2.74
C ALA A 15 -8.66 -7.84 3.09
N ILE A 16 -7.96 -7.23 4.05
CA ILE A 16 -6.68 -7.73 4.57
C ILE A 16 -6.69 -7.60 6.09
N GLU A 17 -6.26 -8.66 6.76
CA GLU A 17 -5.97 -8.64 8.18
C GLU A 17 -4.69 -9.42 8.45
N ILE A 18 -3.65 -8.72 8.94
CA ILE A 18 -2.36 -9.28 9.33
C ILE A 18 -2.18 -9.02 10.81
N ARG A 19 -1.83 -10.06 11.58
CA ARG A 19 -1.60 -9.98 13.03
C ARG A 19 -0.30 -10.65 13.41
N GLY A 20 0.60 -9.88 14.04
CA GLY A 20 1.85 -10.37 14.60
C GLY A 20 2.78 -11.01 13.57
N LEU A 21 2.79 -10.52 12.32
CA LEU A 21 3.59 -11.11 11.26
C LEU A 21 5.08 -10.92 11.56
N CYS A 22 5.80 -12.04 11.61
CA CYS A 22 7.25 -12.07 11.77
C CYS A 22 7.91 -12.85 10.63
N LYS A 23 9.04 -12.31 10.14
CA LYS A 23 9.89 -12.97 9.16
C LYS A 23 11.34 -12.53 9.33
N ALA A 24 12.23 -13.47 9.62
CA ALA A 24 13.67 -13.21 9.74
C ALA A 24 14.43 -13.66 8.49
N TYR A 25 15.39 -12.85 8.09
CA TYR A 25 16.44 -13.14 7.13
C TYR A 25 17.80 -12.73 7.72
N ASP A 26 18.89 -13.11 7.07
CA ASP A 26 20.20 -12.59 7.44
C ASP A 26 20.27 -11.07 7.20
N GLY A 27 20.45 -10.33 8.29
CA GLY A 27 20.56 -8.85 8.27
C GLY A 27 19.24 -8.08 8.18
N PHE A 28 18.06 -8.74 8.17
CA PHE A 28 16.77 -8.07 8.14
C PHE A 28 15.66 -8.92 8.78
N GLU A 29 14.75 -8.27 9.51
CA GLU A 29 13.56 -8.94 10.03
C GLU A 29 12.30 -8.07 9.94
N LEU A 30 11.16 -8.72 9.67
CA LEU A 30 9.83 -8.18 9.98
C LEU A 30 9.49 -8.62 11.41
N THR A 31 9.04 -7.68 12.23
CA THR A 31 8.74 -7.93 13.63
C THR A 31 7.37 -7.38 14.00
N ASP A 32 6.46 -8.27 14.40
CA ASP A 32 5.16 -7.94 14.98
C ASP A 32 4.37 -6.96 14.08
N VAL A 33 4.28 -7.29 12.77
CA VAL A 33 3.59 -6.44 11.79
C VAL A 33 2.10 -6.71 11.86
N ASP A 34 1.33 -5.65 12.18
CA ASP A 34 -0.13 -5.64 12.20
C ASP A 34 -0.65 -4.68 11.13
N ILE A 35 -1.56 -5.15 10.26
CA ILE A 35 -2.18 -4.36 9.19
C ILE A 35 -3.65 -4.77 9.08
N THR A 36 -4.54 -3.79 9.00
CA THR A 36 -5.96 -4.01 8.73
C THR A 36 -6.44 -3.08 7.61
N LEU A 37 -6.90 -3.65 6.50
CA LEU A 37 -7.56 -2.94 5.41
C LEU A 37 -9.03 -3.38 5.36
N PRO A 38 -9.99 -2.50 5.67
CA PRO A 38 -11.40 -2.80 5.44
C PRO A 38 -11.69 -2.96 3.94
N LYS A 39 -12.77 -3.67 3.59
CA LYS A 39 -13.24 -3.76 2.21
C LYS A 39 -13.70 -2.41 1.69
N GLY A 40 -13.60 -2.20 0.38
CA GLY A 40 -14.04 -0.99 -0.30
C GLY A 40 -13.01 0.15 -0.29
N TYR A 41 -11.82 -0.04 0.26
CA TYR A 41 -10.85 1.04 0.47
C TYR A 41 -9.51 0.79 -0.24
N ILE A 42 -8.78 1.88 -0.44
CA ILE A 42 -7.38 1.87 -0.91
C ILE A 42 -6.44 2.11 0.27
N MET A 43 -5.50 1.19 0.49
CA MET A 43 -4.42 1.36 1.47
C MET A 43 -3.09 1.61 0.78
N GLY A 44 -2.43 2.70 1.15
CA GLY A 44 -1.04 2.98 0.84
C GLY A 44 -0.10 2.33 1.85
N PHE A 45 0.82 1.49 1.37
CA PHE A 45 1.85 0.87 2.19
C PHE A 45 3.20 1.54 1.94
N ILE A 46 3.62 2.36 2.87
CA ILE A 46 4.71 3.31 2.71
C ILE A 46 5.92 2.90 3.53
N GLY A 47 7.11 3.18 3.03
CA GLY A 47 8.35 2.95 3.74
C GLY A 47 9.54 3.09 2.82
N GLU A 48 10.72 3.28 3.41
CA GLU A 48 11.99 3.36 2.68
C GLU A 48 12.31 2.04 1.96
N ASN A 49 13.27 2.09 1.04
CA ASN A 49 13.79 0.88 0.43
C ASN A 49 14.44 -0.02 1.50
N GLY A 50 14.09 -1.30 1.50
CA GLY A 50 14.53 -2.24 2.52
C GLY A 50 13.71 -2.23 3.83
N ALA A 51 12.67 -1.37 3.96
CA ALA A 51 11.83 -1.31 5.16
C ALA A 51 10.99 -2.59 5.40
N GLY A 52 10.78 -3.43 4.34
CA GLY A 52 10.03 -4.68 4.46
C GLY A 52 8.77 -4.75 3.59
N LYS A 53 8.48 -3.75 2.76
CA LYS A 53 7.28 -3.69 1.91
C LYS A 53 7.09 -4.94 1.06
N THR A 54 8.04 -5.22 0.18
CA THR A 54 8.01 -6.40 -0.71
C THR A 54 7.98 -7.72 0.08
N THR A 55 8.64 -7.80 1.24
CA THR A 55 8.60 -8.99 2.09
C THR A 55 7.20 -9.22 2.66
N THR A 56 6.54 -8.18 3.13
CA THR A 56 5.15 -8.23 3.62
C THR A 56 4.21 -8.65 2.49
N ILE A 57 4.33 -8.04 1.29
CA ILE A 57 3.53 -8.40 0.11
C ILE A 57 3.75 -9.88 -0.28
N LYS A 58 5.00 -10.33 -0.31
CA LYS A 58 5.30 -11.75 -0.59
C LYS A 58 4.70 -12.70 0.44
N ALA A 59 4.67 -12.31 1.72
CA ALA A 59 3.99 -13.08 2.76
C ALA A 59 2.47 -13.13 2.53
N MET A 60 1.84 -11.99 2.19
CA MET A 60 0.42 -11.90 1.85
C MET A 60 0.06 -12.77 0.65
N LEU A 61 0.94 -12.91 -0.33
CA LEU A 61 0.72 -13.73 -1.53
C LEU A 61 1.14 -15.21 -1.33
N ASP A 62 1.55 -15.61 -0.12
CA ASP A 62 2.08 -16.95 0.21
C ASP A 62 3.26 -17.37 -0.68
N LEU A 63 4.07 -16.39 -1.10
CA LEU A 63 5.29 -16.62 -1.87
C LEU A 63 6.50 -16.93 -0.99
N ILE A 64 6.41 -16.65 0.32
CA ILE A 64 7.43 -16.94 1.32
C ILE A 64 6.78 -17.53 2.58
N ASN A 65 7.53 -18.38 3.29
CA ASN A 65 7.11 -18.87 4.60
C ASN A 65 7.31 -17.76 5.65
N VAL A 66 6.30 -17.53 6.48
CA VAL A 66 6.38 -16.66 7.65
C VAL A 66 6.85 -17.47 8.88
N ASP A 67 7.52 -16.79 9.82
CA ASP A 67 8.05 -17.45 11.02
C ASP A 67 7.03 -17.39 12.17
N ALA A 68 6.20 -16.35 12.22
CA ALA A 68 5.07 -16.21 13.14
C ALA A 68 4.01 -15.28 12.57
N GLY A 69 2.84 -15.25 13.23
CA GLY A 69 1.71 -14.39 12.86
C GLY A 69 0.67 -15.10 12.00
N GLN A 70 -0.38 -14.36 11.69
CA GLN A 70 -1.52 -14.83 10.90
C GLN A 70 -1.87 -13.80 9.82
N ILE A 71 -2.23 -14.30 8.65
CA ILE A 71 -2.71 -13.48 7.53
C ILE A 71 -4.09 -13.99 7.13
N SER A 72 -5.05 -13.08 7.04
CA SER A 72 -6.37 -13.32 6.47
C SER A 72 -6.59 -12.39 5.29
N ILE A 73 -7.09 -12.93 4.19
CA ILE A 73 -7.41 -12.21 2.96
C ILE A 73 -8.88 -12.45 2.64
N LEU A 74 -9.65 -11.37 2.41
CA LEU A 74 -11.09 -11.41 2.15
C LEU A 74 -11.88 -12.23 3.19
N GLY A 75 -11.45 -12.17 4.45
CA GLY A 75 -12.05 -12.91 5.58
C GLY A 75 -11.59 -14.36 5.74
N GLU A 76 -10.79 -14.88 4.83
CA GLU A 76 -10.29 -16.26 4.88
C GLU A 76 -8.82 -16.30 5.36
N THR A 77 -8.51 -17.19 6.31
CA THR A 77 -7.12 -17.42 6.72
C THR A 77 -6.32 -18.02 5.58
N PHE A 78 -5.28 -17.31 5.16
CA PHE A 78 -4.47 -17.62 3.98
C PHE A 78 -3.16 -18.30 4.36
N GLY A 79 -2.77 -19.34 3.61
CA GLY A 79 -1.43 -19.93 3.67
C GLY A 79 -1.39 -21.46 3.68
N ARG A 80 -0.33 -21.98 3.07
CA ARG A 80 0.11 -23.37 3.04
C ARG A 80 -0.83 -24.39 2.38
N GLY A 81 -1.21 -24.10 1.10
CA GLY A 81 -1.66 -25.15 0.18
C GLY A 81 -3.02 -25.78 0.51
N LYS A 82 -3.87 -25.10 1.23
CA LYS A 82 -5.25 -25.54 1.43
C LYS A 82 -6.02 -25.40 0.10
N ARG A 83 -6.96 -26.30 -0.13
CA ARG A 83 -7.83 -26.24 -1.34
C ARG A 83 -8.59 -24.90 -1.45
N GLN A 84 -8.93 -24.30 -0.32
CA GLN A 84 -9.55 -22.98 -0.21
C GLN A 84 -8.64 -21.86 -0.74
N ASP A 85 -7.32 -21.96 -0.54
CA ASP A 85 -6.36 -20.95 -1.03
C ASP A 85 -6.42 -20.80 -2.56
N LYS A 86 -6.73 -21.88 -3.30
CA LYS A 86 -6.89 -21.82 -4.75
C LYS A 86 -8.11 -21.00 -5.17
N LEU A 87 -9.23 -21.14 -4.47
CA LEU A 87 -10.44 -20.36 -4.74
C LEU A 87 -10.22 -18.89 -4.36
N LEU A 88 -9.58 -18.66 -3.23
CA LEU A 88 -9.26 -17.31 -2.78
C LEU A 88 -8.34 -16.57 -3.78
N ARG A 89 -7.35 -17.25 -4.37
CA ARG A 89 -6.45 -16.67 -5.38
C ARG A 89 -7.18 -16.19 -6.64
N GLU A 90 -8.34 -16.76 -6.96
CA GLU A 90 -9.19 -16.29 -8.07
C GLU A 90 -9.69 -14.85 -7.85
N HIS A 91 -9.72 -14.39 -6.60
CA HIS A 91 -10.15 -13.03 -6.22
C HIS A 91 -8.99 -12.08 -5.93
N ILE A 92 -7.75 -12.51 -6.09
CA ILE A 92 -6.56 -11.68 -5.84
C ILE A 92 -5.88 -11.35 -7.17
N GLY A 93 -5.81 -10.07 -7.49
CA GLY A 93 -4.95 -9.53 -8.55
C GLY A 93 -3.62 -9.11 -7.96
N ALA A 94 -2.50 -9.63 -8.45
CA ALA A 94 -1.17 -9.27 -7.97
C ALA A 94 -0.34 -8.65 -9.10
N VAL A 95 0.26 -7.49 -8.83
CA VAL A 95 1.17 -6.79 -9.74
C VAL A 95 2.46 -6.49 -8.98
N MET A 96 3.53 -7.12 -9.42
CA MET A 96 4.87 -6.93 -8.86
C MET A 96 5.68 -5.98 -9.77
N ASP A 97 6.83 -5.50 -9.29
CA ASP A 97 7.73 -4.62 -10.07
C ASP A 97 8.17 -5.25 -11.41
N ASP A 98 8.26 -6.58 -11.49
CA ASP A 98 8.43 -7.32 -12.76
C ASP A 98 7.09 -7.91 -13.22
N THR A 99 6.86 -7.90 -14.54
CA THR A 99 5.59 -8.39 -15.13
C THR A 99 5.31 -9.87 -14.85
N GLY A 100 6.32 -10.66 -14.52
CA GLY A 100 6.21 -12.11 -14.36
C GLY A 100 5.94 -12.85 -15.69
N PHE A 101 5.74 -12.16 -16.80
CA PHE A 101 5.54 -12.78 -18.12
C PHE A 101 6.87 -12.95 -18.89
N PRO A 102 7.05 -14.06 -19.61
CA PRO A 102 8.24 -14.25 -20.46
C PRO A 102 8.40 -13.11 -21.47
N GLY A 103 9.61 -12.56 -21.60
CA GLY A 103 9.86 -11.44 -22.50
C GLY A 103 9.53 -11.71 -23.97
N ASP A 104 9.63 -12.98 -24.40
CA ASP A 104 9.28 -13.40 -25.76
C ASP A 104 7.79 -13.73 -25.95
N ALA A 105 6.97 -13.61 -24.91
CA ALA A 105 5.54 -13.80 -25.00
C ALA A 105 4.86 -12.68 -25.82
N SER A 106 3.81 -13.04 -26.54
CA SER A 106 2.89 -12.12 -27.20
C SER A 106 1.66 -11.87 -26.34
N TYR A 107 0.80 -10.97 -26.77
CA TYR A 107 -0.53 -10.76 -26.19
C TYR A 107 -1.34 -12.07 -26.08
N GLU A 108 -1.37 -12.84 -27.16
CA GLU A 108 -2.11 -14.11 -27.21
C GLU A 108 -1.50 -15.18 -26.28
N ASP A 109 -0.19 -15.12 -26.04
CA ASP A 109 0.49 -16.01 -25.10
C ASP A 109 0.12 -15.64 -23.65
N VAL A 110 0.08 -14.36 -23.31
CA VAL A 110 -0.39 -13.87 -22.00
C VAL A 110 -1.82 -14.30 -21.76
N GLU A 111 -2.71 -14.05 -22.71
CA GLU A 111 -4.11 -14.44 -22.63
C GLU A 111 -4.27 -15.96 -22.40
N ARG A 112 -3.49 -16.77 -23.13
CA ARG A 112 -3.51 -18.23 -23.00
C ARG A 112 -3.01 -18.70 -21.64
N ILE A 113 -1.97 -18.06 -21.10
CA ILE A 113 -1.43 -18.33 -19.74
C ILE A 113 -2.50 -18.01 -18.71
N MET A 114 -3.04 -16.80 -18.74
CA MET A 114 -3.99 -16.31 -17.73
C MET A 114 -5.28 -17.10 -17.73
N ARG A 115 -5.83 -17.46 -18.88
CA ARG A 115 -6.99 -18.34 -19.03
C ARG A 115 -6.80 -19.73 -18.42
N ARG A 116 -5.55 -20.21 -18.32
CA ARG A 116 -5.24 -21.48 -17.65
C ARG A 116 -5.02 -21.33 -16.16
N CYS A 117 -4.60 -20.15 -15.73
CA CYS A 117 -4.37 -19.84 -14.31
C CYS A 117 -5.67 -19.53 -13.56
N TYR A 118 -6.56 -18.77 -14.19
CA TYR A 118 -7.80 -18.27 -13.58
C TYR A 118 -9.03 -18.88 -14.26
N SER A 119 -9.92 -19.51 -13.49
CA SER A 119 -11.17 -20.08 -14.00
C SER A 119 -12.20 -19.00 -14.35
N THR A 120 -12.08 -17.83 -13.74
CA THR A 120 -12.93 -16.64 -13.91
C THR A 120 -12.36 -15.66 -14.96
N TRP A 121 -11.37 -16.08 -15.74
CA TRP A 121 -10.74 -15.22 -16.75
C TRP A 121 -11.73 -14.72 -17.81
N ASP A 122 -11.73 -13.40 -18.03
CA ASP A 122 -12.55 -12.71 -19.04
C ASP A 122 -11.66 -12.14 -20.17
N SER A 123 -11.61 -12.86 -21.28
CA SER A 123 -10.87 -12.44 -22.49
C SER A 123 -11.41 -11.14 -23.09
N GLY A 124 -12.71 -10.86 -22.97
CA GLY A 124 -13.32 -9.64 -23.46
C GLY A 124 -12.89 -8.43 -22.64
N LYS A 125 -12.86 -8.57 -21.31
CA LYS A 125 -12.36 -7.54 -20.38
C LYS A 125 -10.87 -7.27 -20.62
N PHE A 126 -10.06 -8.33 -20.80
CA PHE A 126 -8.64 -8.18 -21.15
C PHE A 126 -8.43 -7.43 -22.47
N ALA A 127 -9.14 -7.80 -23.53
CA ALA A 127 -9.07 -7.09 -24.81
C ALA A 127 -9.49 -5.61 -24.69
N THR A 128 -10.47 -5.30 -23.84
CA THR A 128 -10.91 -3.94 -23.54
C THR A 128 -9.80 -3.12 -22.87
N TYR A 129 -9.11 -3.67 -21.86
CA TYR A 129 -7.96 -3.00 -21.23
C TYR A 129 -6.80 -2.83 -22.20
N MET A 130 -6.47 -3.84 -23.02
CA MET A 130 -5.43 -3.72 -24.04
C MET A 130 -5.69 -2.55 -24.99
N LYS A 131 -6.96 -2.38 -25.41
CA LYS A 131 -7.39 -1.25 -26.24
C LYS A 131 -7.35 0.08 -25.50
N ARG A 132 -7.87 0.13 -24.26
CA ARG A 132 -7.88 1.33 -23.41
C ARG A 132 -6.44 1.86 -23.20
N PHE A 133 -5.51 0.97 -22.91
CA PHE A 133 -4.10 1.29 -22.67
C PHE A 133 -3.27 1.45 -23.97
N GLN A 134 -3.90 1.26 -25.13
CA GLN A 134 -3.26 1.33 -26.46
C GLN A 134 -2.02 0.40 -26.56
N LEU A 135 -2.09 -0.77 -25.94
CA LEU A 135 -0.97 -1.72 -25.95
C LEU A 135 -0.88 -2.44 -27.30
N PRO A 136 0.34 -2.50 -27.90
CA PRO A 136 0.52 -3.06 -29.26
C PRO A 136 0.49 -4.59 -29.22
N ALA A 137 -0.61 -5.22 -29.59
CA ALA A 137 -0.80 -6.66 -29.56
C ALA A 137 0.25 -7.47 -30.38
N LYS A 138 0.84 -6.88 -31.42
CA LYS A 138 1.82 -7.55 -32.30
C LYS A 138 3.25 -7.56 -31.77
N LYS A 139 3.59 -6.73 -30.78
CA LYS A 139 4.92 -6.68 -30.16
C LYS A 139 5.10 -7.74 -29.10
N ARG A 140 6.34 -8.18 -28.89
CA ARG A 140 6.72 -9.03 -27.76
C ARG A 140 6.86 -8.19 -26.50
N ILE A 141 6.66 -8.79 -25.32
CA ILE A 141 6.71 -8.08 -24.01
C ILE A 141 8.07 -7.42 -23.79
N LYS A 142 9.17 -8.04 -24.24
CA LYS A 142 10.51 -7.42 -24.14
C LYS A 142 10.63 -6.09 -24.89
N GLU A 143 9.76 -5.83 -25.87
CA GLU A 143 9.73 -4.59 -26.66
C GLU A 143 8.83 -3.51 -26.01
N TYR A 144 8.13 -3.85 -24.91
CA TYR A 144 7.30 -2.92 -24.17
C TYR A 144 8.17 -2.01 -23.27
N SER A 145 7.82 -0.73 -23.18
CA SER A 145 8.38 0.15 -22.15
C SER A 145 7.97 -0.30 -20.75
N LYS A 146 8.62 0.21 -19.71
CA LYS A 146 8.26 -0.09 -18.32
C LYS A 146 6.77 0.20 -18.07
N GLY A 147 6.27 1.37 -18.49
CA GLY A 147 4.86 1.74 -18.35
C GLY A 147 3.90 0.83 -19.13
N MET A 148 4.27 0.38 -20.33
CA MET A 148 3.46 -0.57 -21.08
C MET A 148 3.42 -1.95 -20.41
N LYS A 149 4.52 -2.39 -19.82
CA LYS A 149 4.59 -3.63 -19.05
C LYS A 149 3.69 -3.54 -17.82
N MET A 150 3.74 -2.43 -17.09
CA MET A 150 2.88 -2.19 -15.92
C MET A 150 1.40 -2.20 -16.31
N LYS A 151 1.01 -1.48 -17.37
CA LYS A 151 -0.36 -1.50 -17.90
C LYS A 151 -0.81 -2.91 -18.29
N LEU A 152 0.06 -3.73 -18.88
CA LEU A 152 -0.24 -5.12 -19.20
C LEU A 152 -0.50 -5.96 -17.94
N SER A 153 0.35 -5.82 -16.92
CA SER A 153 0.20 -6.55 -15.65
C SER A 153 -1.10 -6.18 -14.95
N ILE A 154 -1.45 -4.90 -14.91
CA ILE A 154 -2.71 -4.41 -14.34
C ILE A 154 -3.91 -4.92 -15.17
N ALA A 155 -3.84 -4.85 -16.51
CA ALA A 155 -4.87 -5.39 -17.40
C ALA A 155 -5.12 -6.88 -17.12
N ALA A 156 -4.05 -7.66 -16.95
CA ALA A 156 -4.15 -9.08 -16.62
C ALA A 156 -4.75 -9.30 -15.22
N ALA A 157 -4.29 -8.56 -14.22
CA ALA A 157 -4.79 -8.68 -12.85
C ALA A 157 -6.28 -8.32 -12.71
N LEU A 158 -6.78 -7.41 -13.53
CA LEU A 158 -8.18 -6.97 -13.50
C LEU A 158 -9.10 -7.77 -14.44
N SER A 159 -8.58 -8.72 -15.22
CA SER A 159 -9.36 -9.46 -16.22
C SER A 159 -9.86 -10.83 -15.74
N HIS A 160 -9.93 -11.02 -14.43
CA HIS A 160 -10.62 -12.13 -13.76
C HIS A 160 -11.52 -11.55 -12.65
N ASP A 161 -12.14 -12.40 -11.82
CA ASP A 161 -12.99 -11.94 -10.69
C ASP A 161 -12.12 -11.42 -9.51
N CYS A 162 -11.33 -10.38 -9.80
CA CYS A 162 -10.47 -9.72 -8.83
C CYS A 162 -11.31 -8.85 -7.87
N ARG A 163 -11.13 -9.06 -6.56
CA ARG A 163 -11.72 -8.25 -5.48
C ARG A 163 -10.67 -7.55 -4.64
N LEU A 164 -9.46 -8.09 -4.58
CA LEU A 164 -8.33 -7.47 -3.90
C LEU A 164 -7.17 -7.33 -4.89
N LEU A 165 -6.78 -6.09 -5.18
CA LEU A 165 -5.62 -5.79 -6.01
C LEU A 165 -4.41 -5.46 -5.11
N ILE A 166 -3.36 -6.25 -5.20
CA ILE A 166 -2.11 -6.07 -4.45
C ILE A 166 -1.00 -5.63 -5.42
N LEU A 167 -0.41 -4.47 -5.13
CA LEU A 167 0.53 -3.80 -6.04
C LEU A 167 1.84 -3.50 -5.33
N ASP A 168 2.96 -3.98 -5.86
CA ASP A 168 4.29 -3.66 -5.35
C ASP A 168 4.98 -2.66 -6.29
N GLU A 169 5.14 -1.40 -5.81
CA GLU A 169 5.81 -0.29 -6.53
C GLU A 169 5.24 -0.02 -7.94
N ALA A 170 3.91 -0.20 -8.12
CA ALA A 170 3.26 -0.16 -9.44
C ALA A 170 3.34 1.19 -10.16
N THR A 171 3.60 2.30 -9.46
CA THR A 171 3.75 3.64 -10.05
C THR A 171 5.20 4.10 -10.19
N SER A 172 6.14 3.30 -9.65
CA SER A 172 7.56 3.65 -9.61
C SER A 172 8.21 3.71 -11.00
N GLY A 173 8.88 4.83 -11.27
CA GLY A 173 9.62 5.03 -12.53
C GLY A 173 8.72 5.16 -13.78
N LEU A 174 7.43 5.41 -13.59
CA LEU A 174 6.51 5.78 -14.66
C LEU A 174 6.51 7.29 -14.88
N ASP A 175 6.22 7.71 -16.12
CA ASP A 175 5.97 9.12 -16.39
C ASP A 175 4.65 9.59 -15.74
N PRO A 176 4.51 10.90 -15.44
CA PRO A 176 3.36 11.43 -14.70
C PRO A 176 2.00 11.13 -15.34
N VAL A 177 1.93 11.07 -16.69
CA VAL A 177 0.66 10.86 -17.40
C VAL A 177 0.20 9.40 -17.23
N ILE A 178 1.11 8.45 -17.43
CA ILE A 178 0.81 7.02 -17.22
C ILE A 178 0.46 6.74 -15.77
N ARG A 179 1.16 7.39 -14.84
CA ARG A 179 0.90 7.27 -13.41
C ARG A 179 -0.51 7.71 -13.05
N ASP A 180 -0.93 8.90 -13.50
CA ASP A 180 -2.26 9.44 -13.23
C ASP A 180 -3.36 8.55 -13.82
N GLU A 181 -3.17 8.02 -15.04
CA GLU A 181 -4.09 7.07 -15.68
C GLU A 181 -4.25 5.77 -14.85
N ILE A 182 -3.18 5.28 -14.24
CA ILE A 182 -3.20 4.09 -13.38
C ILE A 182 -3.90 4.37 -12.06
N LEU A 183 -3.65 5.54 -11.45
CA LEU A 183 -4.32 5.94 -10.21
C LEU A 183 -5.82 6.11 -10.40
N GLU A 184 -6.24 6.67 -11.54
CA GLU A 184 -7.67 6.78 -11.89
C GLU A 184 -8.32 5.41 -12.06
N LEU A 185 -7.62 4.45 -12.67
CA LEU A 185 -8.12 3.08 -12.78
C LEU A 185 -8.35 2.43 -11.41
N PHE A 186 -7.51 2.72 -10.41
CA PHE A 186 -7.72 2.20 -9.05
C PHE A 186 -8.94 2.83 -8.39
N ARG A 187 -9.20 4.12 -8.61
CA ARG A 187 -10.45 4.76 -8.16
C ARG A 187 -11.69 4.16 -8.83
N GLU A 188 -11.61 3.88 -10.14
CA GLU A 188 -12.69 3.18 -10.84
C GLU A 188 -12.93 1.78 -10.26
N PHE A 189 -11.86 1.06 -9.93
CA PHE A 189 -11.93 -0.31 -9.42
C PHE A 189 -12.65 -0.40 -8.06
N ILE A 190 -12.43 0.56 -7.15
CA ILE A 190 -13.08 0.60 -5.82
C ILE A 190 -14.49 1.20 -5.85
N GLN A 191 -15.04 1.58 -7.00
CA GLN A 191 -16.47 1.97 -7.08
C GLN A 191 -17.41 0.80 -6.73
N ASP A 192 -16.94 -0.43 -6.85
CA ASP A 192 -17.59 -1.59 -6.26
C ASP A 192 -17.03 -1.75 -4.83
N GLU A 193 -17.87 -1.58 -3.82
CA GLU A 193 -17.52 -1.63 -2.38
C GLU A 193 -16.94 -2.98 -1.92
N GLU A 194 -17.10 -4.04 -2.71
CA GLU A 194 -16.44 -5.33 -2.46
C GLU A 194 -14.97 -5.36 -2.89
N ASN A 195 -14.53 -4.38 -3.69
CA ASN A 195 -13.18 -4.30 -4.21
C ASN A 195 -12.28 -3.44 -3.33
N SER A 196 -11.03 -3.86 -3.17
CA SER A 196 -10.04 -3.15 -2.36
C SER A 196 -8.68 -3.13 -3.05
N VAL A 197 -7.88 -2.12 -2.75
CA VAL A 197 -6.53 -1.96 -3.30
C VAL A 197 -5.52 -1.83 -2.16
N PHE A 198 -4.45 -2.63 -2.23
CA PHE A 198 -3.28 -2.50 -1.39
C PHE A 198 -2.08 -2.16 -2.27
N ILE A 199 -1.54 -0.96 -2.12
CA ILE A 199 -0.45 -0.47 -2.97
C ILE A 199 0.77 -0.06 -2.16
N SER A 200 1.92 -0.70 -2.41
CA SER A 200 3.19 -0.19 -1.91
C SER A 200 3.73 0.91 -2.83
N SER A 201 4.24 1.96 -2.24
CA SER A 201 4.94 3.03 -2.97
C SER A 201 5.91 3.77 -2.06
N HIS A 202 6.93 4.37 -2.67
CA HIS A 202 7.77 5.39 -2.05
C HIS A 202 7.42 6.81 -2.57
N ILE A 203 6.43 6.94 -3.46
CA ILE A 203 5.96 8.21 -4.02
C ILE A 203 4.71 8.63 -3.25
N LEU A 204 4.91 9.50 -2.26
CA LEU A 204 3.86 9.92 -1.33
C LEU A 204 2.73 10.68 -2.01
N SER A 205 3.07 11.57 -2.95
CA SER A 205 2.08 12.36 -3.68
C SER A 205 1.05 11.52 -4.47
N ASP A 206 1.40 10.29 -4.85
CA ASP A 206 0.46 9.37 -5.49
C ASP A 206 -0.54 8.84 -4.47
N LEU A 207 -0.02 8.42 -3.31
CA LEU A 207 -0.82 7.83 -2.25
C LEU A 207 -1.74 8.85 -1.59
N GLU A 208 -1.26 10.08 -1.38
CA GLU A 208 -2.09 11.17 -0.86
C GLU A 208 -3.35 11.42 -1.70
N LYS A 209 -3.24 11.23 -3.02
CA LYS A 209 -4.35 11.45 -3.95
C LYS A 209 -5.44 10.38 -3.86
N ILE A 210 -5.08 9.11 -3.60
CA ILE A 210 -6.01 7.99 -3.77
C ILE A 210 -6.28 7.17 -2.52
N CYS A 211 -5.37 7.20 -1.51
CA CYS A 211 -5.50 6.30 -0.35
C CYS A 211 -6.47 6.83 0.70
N ASP A 212 -7.26 5.92 1.24
CA ASP A 212 -8.13 6.14 2.39
C ASP A 212 -7.42 5.75 3.70
N TYR A 213 -6.56 4.72 3.63
CA TYR A 213 -5.75 4.22 4.73
C TYR A 213 -4.27 4.31 4.40
N VAL A 214 -3.45 4.54 5.41
CA VAL A 214 -1.99 4.59 5.27
C VAL A 214 -1.34 3.72 6.34
N THR A 215 -0.47 2.83 5.89
CA THR A 215 0.41 2.05 6.76
C THR A 215 1.86 2.46 6.50
N TYR A 216 2.54 2.93 7.53
CA TYR A 216 3.96 3.26 7.46
C TYR A 216 4.80 2.17 8.13
N ILE A 217 5.72 1.58 7.35
CA ILE A 217 6.67 0.58 7.84
C ILE A 217 8.09 1.14 7.82
N ARG A 218 8.83 0.93 8.90
CA ARG A 218 10.23 1.34 9.06
C ARG A 218 11.01 0.23 9.74
N ARG A 219 12.16 -0.15 9.17
CA ARG A 219 13.08 -1.17 9.73
C ARG A 219 12.33 -2.45 10.15
N GLY A 220 11.39 -2.92 9.32
CA GLY A 220 10.63 -4.15 9.56
C GLY A 220 9.50 -4.05 10.60
N ARG A 221 9.14 -2.85 11.07
CA ARG A 221 8.06 -2.62 12.03
C ARG A 221 7.06 -1.62 11.50
N VAL A 222 5.78 -1.85 11.77
CA VAL A 222 4.74 -0.85 11.49
C VAL A 222 4.83 0.25 12.54
N VAL A 223 4.98 1.48 12.06
CA VAL A 223 4.99 2.71 12.89
C VAL A 223 3.57 3.13 13.18
N PHE A 224 2.72 3.19 12.14
CA PHE A 224 1.27 3.38 12.24
C PHE A 224 0.55 2.69 11.07
N SER A 225 -0.73 2.39 11.28
CA SER A 225 -1.65 1.83 10.28
C SER A 225 -3.06 2.33 10.62
N GLU A 226 -3.46 3.46 10.04
CA GLU A 226 -4.66 4.21 10.42
C GLU A 226 -5.33 4.79 9.17
N SER A 227 -6.57 5.30 9.28
CA SER A 227 -7.17 6.06 8.18
C SER A 227 -6.37 7.36 7.94
N LYS A 228 -6.37 7.82 6.70
CA LYS A 228 -5.68 9.07 6.36
C LYS A 228 -6.25 10.26 7.13
N ASP A 229 -7.56 10.31 7.28
CA ASP A 229 -8.24 11.38 8.00
C ASP A 229 -7.87 11.40 9.48
N ASP A 230 -7.82 10.23 10.14
CA ASP A 230 -7.39 10.13 11.54
C ASP A 230 -5.94 10.58 11.73
N ILE A 231 -5.04 10.22 10.81
CA ILE A 231 -3.64 10.64 10.84
C ILE A 231 -3.53 12.18 10.73
N LEU A 232 -4.24 12.78 9.77
CA LEU A 232 -4.22 14.22 9.53
C LEU A 232 -4.92 15.00 10.65
N GLU A 233 -5.95 14.43 11.31
CA GLU A 233 -6.56 15.02 12.52
C GLU A 233 -5.61 14.94 13.71
N LYS A 234 -4.87 13.86 13.85
CA LYS A 234 -4.01 13.58 15.01
C LYS A 234 -2.75 14.42 15.04
N TYR A 235 -2.09 14.58 13.90
CA TYR A 235 -0.78 15.23 13.79
C TYR A 235 -0.85 16.62 13.14
N GLY A 236 0.09 17.50 13.53
CA GLY A 236 0.24 18.82 12.93
C GLY A 236 1.65 19.35 13.12
N ILE A 237 1.97 20.43 12.42
CA ILE A 237 3.29 21.10 12.47
C ILE A 237 3.20 22.29 13.40
N LEU A 238 3.85 22.22 14.55
CA LEU A 238 4.04 23.33 15.46
C LEU A 238 5.24 24.16 15.01
N LYS A 239 5.04 25.47 14.84
CA LYS A 239 6.11 26.45 14.58
C LYS A 239 6.09 27.49 15.71
N CYS A 240 7.10 27.49 16.54
CA CYS A 240 7.15 28.40 17.68
C CYS A 240 8.58 28.87 18.01
N SER A 241 8.69 29.83 18.95
CA SER A 241 9.99 30.22 19.48
C SER A 241 10.61 29.12 20.34
N ARG A 242 11.92 29.16 20.56
CA ARG A 242 12.59 28.19 21.44
C ARG A 242 12.01 28.23 22.87
N ALA A 243 11.67 29.43 23.37
CA ALA A 243 11.11 29.59 24.71
C ALA A 243 9.71 28.94 24.82
N ASP A 244 8.86 29.10 23.80
CA ASP A 244 7.54 28.47 23.75
C ASP A 244 7.68 26.94 23.62
N PHE A 245 8.65 26.46 22.83
CA PHE A 245 8.90 25.02 22.64
C PHE A 245 9.34 24.32 23.93
N GLU A 246 10.12 25.01 24.81
CA GLU A 246 10.50 24.47 26.11
C GLU A 246 9.28 24.23 27.03
N ALA A 247 8.18 24.94 26.81
CA ALA A 247 6.94 24.80 27.55
C ALA A 247 5.97 23.74 26.97
N VAL A 248 6.29 23.16 25.79
CA VAL A 248 5.49 22.11 25.16
C VAL A 248 5.66 20.78 25.91
N ASP A 249 4.57 20.06 26.10
CA ASP A 249 4.63 18.69 26.63
C ASP A 249 5.48 17.79 25.70
N ARG A 250 6.58 17.28 26.25
CA ARG A 250 7.50 16.39 25.52
C ARG A 250 6.80 15.16 24.95
N ASN A 251 5.73 14.67 25.58
CA ASN A 251 4.95 13.55 25.09
C ASN A 251 4.04 13.92 23.90
N ALA A 252 3.85 15.20 23.63
CA ALA A 252 3.13 15.67 22.45
C ALA A 252 4.03 15.75 21.21
N VAL A 253 5.35 15.79 21.40
CA VAL A 253 6.33 15.99 20.33
C VAL A 253 6.79 14.62 19.80
N ILE A 254 6.59 14.37 18.51
CA ILE A 254 7.11 13.18 17.82
C ILE A 254 8.59 13.40 17.45
N ALA A 255 8.86 14.47 16.73
CA ALA A 255 10.22 14.89 16.40
C ALA A 255 10.25 16.39 16.15
N SER A 256 11.44 17.01 16.26
CA SER A 256 11.60 18.45 16.07
C SER A 256 12.84 18.77 15.24
N ARG A 257 12.79 19.94 14.60
CA ARG A 257 13.92 20.53 13.86
C ARG A 257 14.10 21.97 14.33
N GLU A 258 15.29 22.28 14.80
CA GLU A 258 15.66 23.67 15.05
C GLU A 258 16.09 24.36 13.77
N THR A 259 15.59 25.56 13.55
CA THR A 259 16.05 26.48 12.52
C THR A 259 16.77 27.66 13.16
N GLU A 260 17.29 28.58 12.34
CA GLU A 260 17.97 29.76 12.86
C GLU A 260 17.05 30.64 13.73
N PHE A 261 15.75 30.69 13.43
CA PHE A 261 14.78 31.62 14.03
C PHE A 261 13.72 30.95 14.91
N ASN A 262 13.39 29.67 14.65
CA ASN A 262 12.29 28.97 15.31
C ASN A 262 12.58 27.48 15.48
N VAL A 263 11.67 26.80 16.18
CA VAL A 263 11.57 25.34 16.23
C VAL A 263 10.35 24.93 15.44
N GLU A 264 10.52 23.95 14.56
CA GLU A 264 9.45 23.24 13.86
C GLU A 264 9.36 21.82 14.41
N ALA A 265 8.17 21.36 14.80
CA ALA A 265 7.99 20.05 15.37
C ALA A 265 6.70 19.39 14.86
N LEU A 266 6.75 18.08 14.61
CA LEU A 266 5.55 17.28 14.45
C LEU A 266 5.01 16.97 15.86
N VAL A 267 3.74 17.28 16.06
CA VAL A 267 3.09 17.16 17.36
C VAL A 267 1.74 16.46 17.26
N GLU A 268 1.32 15.79 18.35
CA GLU A 268 -0.06 15.36 18.51
C GLU A 268 -0.94 16.58 18.89
N LYS A 269 -1.77 17.06 17.95
CA LYS A 269 -2.59 18.28 18.08
C LYS A 269 -3.36 18.35 19.43
N LYS A 270 -3.96 17.22 19.85
CA LYS A 270 -4.78 17.15 21.08
C LYS A 270 -3.99 17.34 22.40
N ARG A 271 -2.65 17.24 22.33
CA ARG A 271 -1.76 17.38 23.52
C ARG A 271 -1.04 18.72 23.57
N VAL A 272 -1.18 19.55 22.54
CA VAL A 272 -0.54 20.88 22.48
C VAL A 272 -1.48 21.92 23.11
N ASN A 273 -0.89 22.90 23.79
CA ASN A 273 -1.64 24.03 24.32
C ASN A 273 -2.40 24.76 23.19
N PRO A 274 -3.73 24.95 23.29
CA PRO A 274 -4.54 25.61 22.25
C PRO A 274 -4.13 27.07 21.95
N ALA A 275 -3.30 27.69 22.78
CA ALA A 275 -2.77 29.02 22.53
C ALA A 275 -1.63 29.03 21.49
N LEU A 276 -1.04 27.88 21.19
CA LEU A 276 -0.01 27.71 20.17
C LEU A 276 -0.67 27.38 18.83
N ALA A 277 -0.25 28.07 17.78
CA ALA A 277 -0.71 27.78 16.42
C ALA A 277 -0.03 26.48 15.90
N VAL A 278 -0.85 25.50 15.55
CA VAL A 278 -0.41 24.25 14.91
C VAL A 278 -0.98 24.23 13.50
N ASP A 279 -0.09 24.21 12.51
CA ASP A 279 -0.47 24.09 11.11
C ASP A 279 -0.87 22.65 10.79
N ASP A 280 -1.74 22.46 9.79
CA ASP A 280 -2.04 21.12 9.27
C ASP A 280 -0.78 20.52 8.64
N ALA A 281 -0.61 19.22 8.84
CA ALA A 281 0.48 18.44 8.26
C ALA A 281 -0.02 17.65 7.06
N GLU A 282 0.84 17.46 6.05
CA GLU A 282 0.64 16.48 4.98
C GLU A 282 1.23 15.13 5.40
N ILE A 283 0.82 14.03 4.74
CA ILE A 283 1.38 12.69 5.04
C ILE A 283 2.90 12.67 4.84
N GLU A 284 3.39 13.43 3.85
CA GLU A 284 4.84 13.57 3.61
C GLU A 284 5.57 14.19 4.81
N ASP A 285 5.03 15.26 5.39
CA ASP A 285 5.58 15.89 6.58
C ASP A 285 5.66 14.89 7.74
N ILE A 286 4.55 14.22 8.00
CA ILE A 286 4.43 13.23 9.09
C ILE A 286 5.51 12.16 8.95
N MET A 287 5.68 11.60 7.75
CA MET A 287 6.69 10.57 7.51
C MET A 287 8.12 11.09 7.65
N ILE A 288 8.42 12.30 7.18
CA ILE A 288 9.74 12.91 7.30
C ILE A 288 10.12 13.03 8.79
N TYR A 289 9.19 13.45 9.64
CA TYR A 289 9.45 13.56 11.07
C TYR A 289 9.59 12.20 11.74
N PHE A 290 8.73 11.23 11.45
CA PHE A 290 8.88 9.86 11.98
C PHE A 290 10.17 9.17 11.50
N SER A 291 10.70 9.53 10.32
CA SER A 291 11.99 8.99 9.85
C SER A 291 13.20 9.50 10.66
N ARG A 292 13.06 10.61 11.38
CA ARG A 292 14.09 11.22 12.21
C ARG A 292 14.08 10.79 13.68
N GLU A 293 13.04 10.08 14.08
CA GLU A 293 12.96 9.50 15.41
C GLU A 293 13.94 8.31 15.49
N ASP A 294 15.09 8.51 16.13
CA ASP A 294 16.13 7.48 16.38
C ASP A 294 15.88 6.68 17.67
#